data_0e4d203daa2779feb7c587409f0e538f
#
_entry.id   0e4d203daa2779feb7c587409f0e538f
#
_cell.length_a   1.000
_cell.length_b   1.000
_cell.length_c   1.000
_cell.angle_alpha   90.00
_cell.angle_beta   90.00
_cell.angle_gamma   90.00
#
_symmetry.space_group_name_H-M   'P 1'
#
loop_
_entity.id
_entity.type
_entity.pdbx_description
1 polymer ?
#
loop_
_entity_poly.entity_id
_entity_poly.type
_entity_poly.pdbx_seq_one_letter_code
_entity_poly.pdbx_strand_id
1 'polypeptide(L)'
;MVPGDGDILYYADSNGLFSYNVQTQESKQIMSYINSDLAAGSLNNFLVLDEEQFLGFYYDNTEGKMCGGLFTYVKPEDIKDRIVLTLAGNYIDYDLKRKVVEYNKSGDTYRIVVKEYNTYNTSEDYTLGVKQLNNDIISGGMPDILVVDSNMSMDSYIAKGLVANVDD
;
A
#
# COMPACT_ATOMS: atom_id res chain seq x y z
N MET A 1 8.66 17.31 6.98
CA MET A 1 9.26 16.45 8.01
C MET A 1 8.97 17.07 9.36
N VAL A 2 8.48 16.30 10.33
CA VAL A 2 8.18 16.79 11.69
C VAL A 2 8.89 15.91 12.71
N PRO A 3 9.29 16.44 13.87
CA PRO A 3 9.93 15.65 14.92
C PRO A 3 8.90 14.71 15.57
N GLY A 4 9.36 13.53 15.96
CA GLY A 4 8.68 12.59 16.85
C GLY A 4 9.41 12.49 18.19
N ASP A 5 9.13 11.43 18.93
CA ASP A 5 9.79 11.17 20.19
C ASP A 5 11.20 10.60 19.98
N GLY A 6 12.17 11.09 20.80
CA GLY A 6 13.56 10.62 20.74
C GLY A 6 14.20 10.85 19.38
N ASP A 7 14.68 9.79 18.75
CA ASP A 7 15.41 9.81 17.48
C ASP A 7 14.49 9.60 16.25
N ILE A 8 13.18 9.76 16.41
CA ILE A 8 12.21 9.57 15.34
C ILE A 8 11.87 10.89 14.67
N LEU A 9 11.87 10.88 13.34
CA LEU A 9 11.29 11.91 12.47
C LEU A 9 10.15 11.32 11.67
N TYR A 10 9.11 12.11 11.40
CA TYR A 10 8.02 11.74 10.51
C TYR A 10 8.06 12.56 9.23
N TYR A 11 7.80 11.90 8.11
CA TYR A 11 7.70 12.55 6.81
C TYR A 11 6.63 11.90 5.93
N ALA A 12 6.06 12.69 5.03
CA ALA A 12 5.17 12.19 3.99
C ALA A 12 5.86 12.28 2.62
N ASP A 13 5.62 11.29 1.76
CA ASP A 13 6.05 11.27 0.37
C ASP A 13 4.85 11.00 -0.56
N SER A 14 5.08 10.50 -1.79
CA SER A 14 4.02 10.15 -2.74
C SER A 14 3.24 8.89 -2.37
N ASN A 15 3.75 8.03 -1.48
CA ASN A 15 3.18 6.73 -1.14
C ASN A 15 2.44 6.73 0.20
N GLY A 16 2.81 7.63 1.12
CA GLY A 16 2.19 7.70 2.43
C GLY A 16 2.97 8.47 3.48
N LEU A 17 2.72 8.12 4.74
CA LEU A 17 3.39 8.66 5.91
C LEU A 17 4.39 7.64 6.45
N PHE A 18 5.57 8.12 6.81
CA PHE A 18 6.70 7.30 7.27
C PHE A 18 7.27 7.83 8.58
N SER A 19 7.77 6.93 9.41
CA SER A 19 8.72 7.23 10.46
C SER A 19 10.14 6.95 9.97
N TYR A 20 11.09 7.76 10.43
CA TYR A 20 12.53 7.59 10.16
C TYR A 20 13.30 7.66 11.48
N ASN A 21 14.05 6.62 11.78
CA ASN A 21 14.94 6.62 12.93
C ASN A 21 16.31 7.14 12.50
N VAL A 22 16.76 8.26 13.10
CA VAL A 22 18.02 8.91 12.72
C VAL A 22 19.27 8.14 13.15
N GLN A 23 19.16 7.25 14.16
CA GLN A 23 20.29 6.44 14.65
C GLN A 23 20.49 5.22 13.77
N THR A 24 19.41 4.46 13.50
CA THR A 24 19.47 3.24 12.67
C THR A 24 19.42 3.52 11.18
N GLN A 25 19.02 4.74 10.78
CA GLN A 25 18.80 5.16 9.40
C GLN A 25 17.72 4.34 8.68
N GLU A 26 16.78 3.76 9.44
CA GLU A 26 15.69 2.96 8.92
C GLU A 26 14.41 3.77 8.78
N SER A 27 13.70 3.56 7.69
CA SER A 27 12.35 4.09 7.43
C SER A 27 11.31 2.98 7.57
N LYS A 28 10.18 3.31 8.20
CA LYS A 28 9.02 2.43 8.29
C LYS A 28 7.78 3.19 7.81
N GLN A 29 7.05 2.62 6.87
CA GLN A 29 5.76 3.16 6.47
C GLN A 29 4.74 2.94 7.59
N ILE A 30 4.11 4.02 8.05
CA ILE A 30 3.07 4.00 9.09
C ILE A 30 1.67 4.19 8.51
N MET A 31 1.56 4.75 7.30
CA MET A 31 0.30 4.86 6.57
C MET A 31 0.55 4.84 5.05
N SER A 32 -0.22 4.04 4.34
CA SER A 32 -0.29 4.06 2.87
C SER A 32 -1.50 4.87 2.42
N TYR A 33 -1.30 5.84 1.50
CA TYR A 33 -2.42 6.60 0.95
C TYR A 33 -3.50 5.71 0.36
N ILE A 34 -3.10 4.79 -0.52
CA ILE A 34 -4.04 3.92 -1.22
C ILE A 34 -4.84 3.02 -0.27
N ASN A 35 -4.17 2.46 0.76
CA ASN A 35 -4.82 1.61 1.74
C ASN A 35 -5.66 2.40 2.77
N SER A 36 -5.52 3.72 2.77
CA SER A 36 -6.33 4.65 3.58
C SER A 36 -7.38 5.41 2.74
N ASP A 37 -7.64 4.94 1.51
CA ASP A 37 -8.59 5.53 0.55
C ASP A 37 -8.28 7.01 0.21
N LEU A 38 -7.00 7.36 0.22
CA LEU A 38 -6.50 8.68 -0.12
C LEU A 38 -5.78 8.67 -1.47
N ALA A 39 -5.88 9.78 -2.19
CA ALA A 39 -5.06 9.99 -3.38
C ALA A 39 -3.59 10.18 -2.99
N ALA A 40 -2.67 9.73 -3.85
CA ALA A 40 -1.24 9.90 -3.64
C ALA A 40 -0.88 11.38 -3.42
N GLY A 41 -0.11 11.65 -2.36
CA GLY A 41 0.32 13.00 -2.01
C GLY A 41 -0.77 13.94 -1.53
N SER A 42 -1.98 13.44 -1.20
CA SER A 42 -3.10 14.29 -0.77
C SER A 42 -2.96 14.84 0.66
N LEU A 43 -2.09 14.24 1.50
CA LEU A 43 -1.87 14.70 2.87
C LEU A 43 -1.02 15.98 2.89
N ASN A 44 -1.62 17.10 3.27
CA ASN A 44 -0.95 18.40 3.31
C ASN A 44 -0.22 18.66 4.63
N ASN A 45 -0.88 18.32 5.74
CA ASN A 45 -0.33 18.46 7.08
C ASN A 45 -0.76 17.27 7.94
N PHE A 46 0.06 16.92 8.90
CA PHE A 46 -0.24 15.85 9.84
C PHE A 46 0.40 16.12 11.21
N LEU A 47 -0.19 15.50 12.23
CA LEU A 47 0.33 15.44 13.59
C LEU A 47 0.22 13.99 14.06
N VAL A 48 1.35 13.34 14.29
CA VAL A 48 1.39 11.98 14.86
C VAL A 48 1.07 12.07 16.35
N LEU A 49 0.12 11.29 16.83
CA LEU A 49 -0.29 11.21 18.22
C LEU A 49 0.43 10.07 18.93
N ASP A 50 0.53 8.91 18.27
CA ASP A 50 1.25 7.73 18.71
C ASP A 50 1.58 6.82 17.50
N GLU A 51 2.04 5.57 17.76
CA GLU A 51 2.42 4.62 16.72
C GLU A 51 1.25 4.15 15.83
N GLU A 52 0.01 4.30 16.31
CA GLU A 52 -1.21 3.80 15.62
C GLU A 52 -2.13 4.93 15.17
N GLN A 53 -1.93 6.17 15.65
CA GLN A 53 -2.85 7.28 15.40
C GLN A 53 -2.16 8.56 14.96
N PHE A 54 -2.76 9.24 14.00
CA PHE A 54 -2.37 10.60 13.62
C PHE A 54 -3.59 11.43 13.17
N LEU A 55 -3.50 12.73 13.37
CA LEU A 55 -4.41 13.71 12.76
C LEU A 55 -3.85 14.10 11.39
N GLY A 56 -4.67 14.14 10.37
CA GLY A 56 -4.26 14.52 9.03
C GLY A 56 -5.21 15.52 8.39
N PHE A 57 -4.65 16.47 7.63
CA PHE A 57 -5.40 17.35 6.74
C PHE A 57 -5.06 17.01 5.30
N TYR A 58 -6.06 16.68 4.50
CA TYR A 58 -5.89 16.20 3.14
C TYR A 58 -6.92 16.82 2.18
N TYR A 59 -6.57 16.86 0.90
CA TYR A 59 -7.51 17.28 -0.13
C TYR A 59 -8.26 16.06 -0.68
N ASP A 60 -9.59 16.07 -0.53
CA ASP A 60 -10.45 15.05 -1.14
C ASP A 60 -10.80 15.47 -2.58
N ASN A 61 -10.19 14.75 -3.55
CA ASN A 61 -10.40 15.02 -4.96
C ASN A 61 -11.83 14.71 -5.43
N THR A 62 -12.55 13.83 -4.71
CA THR A 62 -13.93 13.47 -5.05
C THR A 62 -14.90 14.58 -4.66
N GLU A 63 -14.71 15.14 -3.47
CA GLU A 63 -15.54 16.21 -2.95
C GLU A 63 -15.01 17.63 -3.27
N GLY A 64 -13.77 17.71 -3.79
CA GLY A 64 -13.15 18.98 -4.17
C GLY A 64 -12.87 19.91 -2.99
N LYS A 65 -12.61 19.39 -1.80
CA LYS A 65 -12.43 20.18 -0.58
C LYS A 65 -11.31 19.67 0.33
N MET A 66 -10.85 20.57 1.21
CA MET A 66 -9.97 20.19 2.32
C MET A 66 -10.78 19.46 3.39
N CYS A 67 -10.27 18.30 3.81
CA CYS A 67 -10.82 17.49 4.88
C CYS A 67 -9.77 17.34 5.99
N GLY A 68 -10.24 17.10 7.21
CA GLY A 68 -9.41 16.75 8.35
C GLY A 68 -10.00 15.52 9.05
N GLY A 69 -9.14 14.63 9.54
CA GLY A 69 -9.58 13.41 10.20
C GLY A 69 -8.55 12.82 11.14
N LEU A 70 -9.04 12.03 12.07
CA LEU A 70 -8.22 11.11 12.87
C LEU A 70 -8.07 9.82 12.06
N PHE A 71 -6.83 9.43 11.81
CA PHE A 71 -6.49 8.17 11.17
C PHE A 71 -6.01 7.20 12.24
N THR A 72 -6.55 6.00 12.24
CA THR A 72 -6.16 4.92 13.13
C THR A 72 -5.71 3.73 12.29
N TYR A 73 -4.56 3.15 12.63
CA TYR A 73 -4.09 1.94 11.99
C TYR A 73 -5.02 0.77 12.30
N VAL A 74 -5.50 0.10 11.26
CA VAL A 74 -6.29 -1.12 11.35
C VAL A 74 -5.60 -2.20 10.54
N LYS A 75 -5.32 -3.34 11.14
CA LYS A 75 -4.74 -4.47 10.42
C LYS A 75 -5.76 -5.05 9.44
N PRO A 76 -5.34 -5.55 8.25
CA PRO A 76 -6.24 -6.16 7.28
C PRO A 76 -7.14 -7.27 7.86
N GLU A 77 -6.59 -8.11 8.75
CA GLU A 77 -7.32 -9.17 9.44
C GLU A 77 -8.37 -8.69 10.45
N ASP A 78 -8.28 -7.43 10.87
CA ASP A 78 -9.24 -6.80 11.80
C ASP A 78 -10.38 -6.06 11.08
N ILE A 79 -10.35 -5.98 9.76
CA ILE A 79 -11.44 -5.42 8.95
C ILE A 79 -12.56 -6.46 8.89
N LYS A 80 -13.62 -6.28 9.69
CA LYS A 80 -14.67 -7.29 9.89
C LYS A 80 -15.93 -7.08 9.04
N ASP A 81 -16.10 -5.91 8.51
CA ASP A 81 -17.27 -5.50 7.74
C ASP A 81 -17.16 -5.79 6.25
N ARG A 82 -15.97 -6.16 5.76
CA ARG A 82 -15.69 -6.46 4.36
C ARG A 82 -14.76 -7.66 4.19
N ILE A 83 -14.87 -8.31 3.03
CA ILE A 83 -13.90 -9.32 2.60
C ILE A 83 -12.68 -8.59 2.04
N VAL A 84 -11.53 -8.78 2.64
CA VAL A 84 -10.28 -8.16 2.19
C VAL A 84 -9.68 -8.98 1.06
N LEU A 85 -9.42 -8.33 -0.07
CA LEU A 85 -8.68 -8.87 -1.21
C LEU A 85 -7.32 -8.16 -1.31
N THR A 86 -6.26 -8.94 -1.46
CA THR A 86 -4.90 -8.43 -1.66
C THR A 86 -4.62 -8.29 -3.14
N LEU A 87 -4.33 -7.07 -3.60
CA LEU A 87 -3.80 -6.77 -4.91
C LEU A 87 -2.30 -6.53 -4.79
N ALA A 88 -1.48 -7.35 -5.44
CA ALA A 88 -0.03 -7.23 -5.34
C ALA A 88 0.65 -7.18 -6.71
N GLY A 89 1.78 -6.49 -6.75
CA GLY A 89 2.64 -6.39 -7.93
C GLY A 89 3.98 -5.74 -7.59
N ASN A 90 4.94 -5.83 -8.51
CA ASN A 90 6.19 -5.11 -8.34
C ASN A 90 5.96 -3.60 -8.38
N TYR A 91 5.23 -3.14 -9.40
CA TYR A 91 4.80 -1.75 -9.55
C TYR A 91 3.32 -1.71 -9.89
N ILE A 92 2.59 -0.81 -9.27
CA ILE A 92 1.17 -0.57 -9.55
C ILE A 92 1.02 0.86 -10.05
N ASP A 93 0.49 1.00 -11.26
CA ASP A 93 0.36 2.31 -11.90
C ASP A 93 -0.67 3.21 -11.18
N TYR A 94 -0.56 4.50 -11.46
CA TYR A 94 -1.39 5.52 -10.81
C TYR A 94 -2.88 5.34 -11.08
N ASP A 95 -3.26 4.97 -12.31
CA ASP A 95 -4.67 4.82 -12.67
C ASP A 95 -5.31 3.63 -11.97
N LEU A 96 -4.59 2.51 -11.84
CA LEU A 96 -5.06 1.37 -11.08
C LEU A 96 -5.19 1.72 -9.58
N LYS A 97 -4.21 2.42 -9.00
CA LYS A 97 -4.30 2.92 -7.61
C LYS A 97 -5.54 3.79 -7.40
N ARG A 98 -5.81 4.71 -8.33
CA ARG A 98 -7.00 5.56 -8.27
C ARG A 98 -8.29 4.74 -8.33
N LYS A 99 -8.35 3.73 -9.21
CA LYS A 99 -9.50 2.82 -9.32
C LYS A 99 -9.73 2.01 -8.04
N VAL A 100 -8.67 1.56 -7.39
CA VAL A 100 -8.77 0.86 -6.09
C VAL A 100 -9.37 1.79 -5.03
N VAL A 101 -8.91 3.05 -4.94
CA VAL A 101 -9.47 4.03 -4.00
C VAL A 101 -10.95 4.30 -4.30
N GLU A 102 -11.32 4.53 -5.58
CA GLU A 102 -12.72 4.72 -5.99
C GLU A 102 -13.58 3.51 -5.62
N TYR A 103 -13.10 2.29 -5.87
CA TYR A 103 -13.80 1.05 -5.53
C TYR A 103 -13.98 0.90 -4.01
N ASN A 104 -12.91 1.09 -3.23
CA ASN A 104 -12.96 0.96 -1.77
C ASN A 104 -13.91 1.97 -1.12
N LYS A 105 -14.04 3.18 -1.69
CA LYS A 105 -14.99 4.19 -1.23
C LYS A 105 -16.44 3.84 -1.54
N SER A 106 -16.72 3.16 -2.64
CA SER A 106 -18.07 2.84 -3.11
C SER A 106 -18.50 1.39 -2.86
N GLY A 107 -17.56 0.47 -2.62
CA GLY A 107 -17.83 -0.95 -2.46
C GLY A 107 -18.24 -1.31 -1.04
N ASP A 108 -19.26 -2.19 -0.92
CA ASP A 108 -19.80 -2.60 0.38
C ASP A 108 -19.29 -3.96 0.85
N THR A 109 -19.01 -4.88 -0.08
CA THR A 109 -18.68 -6.29 0.23
C THR A 109 -17.19 -6.55 0.34
N TYR A 110 -16.41 -5.96 -0.57
CA TYR A 110 -14.97 -6.20 -0.66
C TYR A 110 -14.17 -4.93 -0.36
N ARG A 111 -12.97 -5.12 0.16
CA ARG A 111 -11.94 -4.09 0.26
C ARG A 111 -10.66 -4.58 -0.38
N ILE A 112 -10.09 -3.80 -1.27
CA ILE A 112 -8.80 -4.10 -1.89
C ILE A 112 -7.70 -3.43 -1.09
N VAL A 113 -6.76 -4.23 -0.58
CA VAL A 113 -5.52 -3.77 0.05
C VAL A 113 -4.38 -3.98 -0.93
N VAL A 114 -3.59 -2.93 -1.13
CA VAL A 114 -2.50 -2.92 -2.10
C VAL A 114 -1.17 -3.22 -1.42
N LYS A 115 -0.39 -4.14 -2.01
CA LYS A 115 0.97 -4.47 -1.61
C LYS A 115 1.91 -4.29 -2.79
N GLU A 116 2.75 -3.25 -2.76
CA GLU A 116 3.77 -3.00 -3.78
C GLU A 116 5.13 -3.50 -3.33
N TYR A 117 5.81 -4.20 -4.24
CA TYR A 117 7.11 -4.80 -4.00
C TYR A 117 8.29 -3.98 -4.56
N ASN A 118 8.04 -2.92 -5.33
CA ASN A 118 9.09 -2.01 -5.80
C ASN A 118 9.86 -1.33 -4.65
N THR A 119 9.30 -1.31 -3.45
CA THR A 119 9.97 -0.81 -2.23
C THR A 119 11.21 -1.63 -1.84
N TYR A 120 11.32 -2.86 -2.33
CA TYR A 120 12.51 -3.71 -2.17
C TYR A 120 13.59 -3.43 -3.22
N ASN A 121 13.26 -2.73 -4.30
CA ASN A 121 14.21 -2.39 -5.35
C ASN A 121 15.26 -1.38 -4.86
N THR A 122 16.46 -1.50 -5.40
CA THR A 122 17.54 -0.55 -5.15
C THR A 122 17.96 0.12 -6.47
N SER A 123 18.80 1.16 -6.39
CA SER A 123 19.39 1.77 -7.57
C SER A 123 20.30 0.81 -8.37
N GLU A 124 20.76 -0.27 -7.75
CA GLU A 124 21.65 -1.28 -8.36
C GLU A 124 20.88 -2.49 -8.90
N ASP A 125 19.73 -2.83 -8.29
CA ASP A 125 18.92 -4.00 -8.71
C ASP A 125 17.41 -3.68 -8.60
N TYR A 126 16.81 -3.40 -9.75
CA TYR A 126 15.35 -3.15 -9.90
C TYR A 126 14.51 -4.44 -9.94
N THR A 127 15.14 -5.63 -9.81
CA THR A 127 14.43 -6.93 -9.82
C THR A 127 14.18 -7.50 -8.44
N LEU A 128 14.68 -6.86 -7.38
CA LEU A 128 14.52 -7.35 -5.99
C LEU A 128 13.05 -7.43 -5.58
N GLY A 129 12.23 -6.49 -6.01
CA GLY A 129 10.78 -6.52 -5.74
C GLY A 129 10.11 -7.76 -6.35
N VAL A 130 10.41 -8.08 -7.62
CA VAL A 130 9.89 -9.31 -8.25
C VAL A 130 10.40 -10.56 -7.56
N LYS A 131 11.68 -10.60 -7.16
CA LYS A 131 12.24 -11.73 -6.40
C LYS A 131 11.52 -11.92 -5.07
N GLN A 132 11.27 -10.84 -4.34
CA GLN A 132 10.55 -10.90 -3.07
C GLN A 132 9.09 -11.34 -3.26
N LEU A 133 8.38 -10.80 -4.25
CA LEU A 133 7.03 -11.24 -4.60
C LEU A 133 6.99 -12.74 -4.92
N ASN A 134 7.95 -13.24 -5.72
CA ASN A 134 8.07 -14.67 -6.03
C ASN A 134 8.30 -15.52 -4.77
N ASN A 135 9.14 -15.05 -3.84
CA ASN A 135 9.38 -15.74 -2.58
C ASN A 135 8.12 -15.83 -1.73
N ASP A 136 7.37 -14.74 -1.63
CA ASP A 136 6.10 -14.70 -0.90
C ASP A 136 5.08 -15.67 -1.53
N ILE A 137 4.94 -15.68 -2.86
CA ILE A 137 4.06 -16.61 -3.59
C ILE A 137 4.46 -18.07 -3.32
N ILE A 138 5.74 -18.41 -3.40
CA ILE A 138 6.25 -19.78 -3.14
C ILE A 138 6.00 -20.20 -1.70
N SER A 139 6.03 -19.25 -0.77
CA SER A 139 5.76 -19.49 0.65
C SER A 139 4.26 -19.57 0.99
N GLY A 140 3.38 -19.52 -0.02
CA GLY A 140 1.93 -19.61 0.15
C GLY A 140 1.21 -18.27 0.29
N GLY A 141 1.92 -17.15 0.11
CA GLY A 141 1.38 -15.80 0.12
C GLY A 141 0.93 -15.31 -1.25
N MET A 142 0.22 -16.16 -2.01
CA MET A 142 -0.35 -15.75 -3.30
C MET A 142 -1.40 -14.64 -3.08
N PRO A 143 -1.29 -13.48 -3.74
CA PRO A 143 -2.32 -12.46 -3.66
C PRO A 143 -3.60 -12.89 -4.41
N ASP A 144 -4.75 -12.33 -4.02
CA ASP A 144 -6.02 -12.58 -4.71
C ASP A 144 -6.01 -11.99 -6.12
N ILE A 145 -5.33 -10.86 -6.31
CA ILE A 145 -5.16 -10.18 -7.60
C ILE A 145 -3.68 -9.89 -7.83
N LEU A 146 -3.12 -10.44 -8.90
CA LEU A 146 -1.72 -10.24 -9.27
C LEU A 146 -1.60 -9.25 -10.42
N VAL A 147 -0.87 -8.16 -10.21
CA VAL A 147 -0.44 -7.25 -11.29
C VAL A 147 0.84 -7.77 -11.90
N VAL A 148 0.74 -8.20 -13.15
CA VAL A 148 1.83 -8.86 -13.88
C VAL A 148 2.72 -7.84 -14.57
N ASP A 149 4.02 -8.01 -14.47
CA ASP A 149 5.00 -7.28 -15.26
C ASP A 149 5.88 -8.24 -16.11
N SER A 150 6.67 -7.67 -17.02
CA SER A 150 7.51 -8.41 -17.96
C SER A 150 8.61 -9.28 -17.32
N ASN A 151 8.93 -9.04 -16.06
CA ASN A 151 9.97 -9.77 -15.32
C ASN A 151 9.40 -10.99 -14.58
N MET A 152 8.08 -11.20 -14.63
CA MET A 152 7.42 -12.34 -14.00
C MET A 152 7.30 -13.52 -14.95
N SER A 153 7.52 -14.73 -14.41
CA SER A 153 7.42 -15.98 -15.17
C SER A 153 6.00 -16.53 -15.15
N MET A 154 5.10 -15.95 -15.96
CA MET A 154 3.68 -16.35 -16.01
C MET A 154 3.50 -17.82 -16.37
N ASP A 155 4.30 -18.36 -17.30
CA ASP A 155 4.23 -19.78 -17.65
C ASP A 155 4.45 -20.70 -16.43
N SER A 156 5.34 -20.30 -15.52
CA SER A 156 5.57 -21.03 -14.28
C SER A 156 4.37 -20.95 -13.33
N TYR A 157 3.69 -19.82 -13.25
CA TYR A 157 2.51 -19.64 -12.40
C TYR A 157 1.33 -20.46 -12.95
N ILE A 158 1.11 -20.45 -14.27
CA ILE A 158 0.09 -21.24 -14.94
C ILE A 158 0.35 -22.74 -14.75
N ALA A 159 1.59 -23.20 -14.99
CA ALA A 159 1.97 -24.61 -14.84
C ALA A 159 1.80 -25.15 -13.42
N LYS A 160 1.89 -24.28 -12.42
CA LYS A 160 1.67 -24.61 -11.01
C LYS A 160 0.21 -24.44 -10.55
N GLY A 161 -0.69 -24.03 -11.43
CA GLY A 161 -2.09 -23.77 -11.08
C GLY A 161 -2.29 -22.61 -10.08
N LEU A 162 -1.39 -21.63 -10.09
CA LEU A 162 -1.42 -20.49 -9.17
C LEU A 162 -2.35 -19.37 -9.67
N VAL A 163 -2.74 -19.38 -10.93
CA VAL A 163 -3.66 -18.42 -11.54
C VAL A 163 -4.92 -19.12 -12.03
N ALA A 164 -6.07 -18.50 -11.79
CA ALA A 164 -7.36 -19.00 -12.26
C ALA A 164 -7.56 -18.65 -13.74
N ASN A 165 -8.23 -19.54 -14.47
CA ASN A 165 -8.80 -19.20 -15.76
C ASN A 165 -10.05 -18.30 -15.53
N VAL A 166 -10.10 -17.14 -16.16
CA VAL A 166 -11.23 -16.19 -16.03
C VAL A 166 -12.24 -16.30 -17.17
N ASP A 167 -12.01 -17.22 -18.10
CA ASP A 167 -12.89 -17.48 -19.27
C ASP A 167 -13.94 -18.56 -19.00
N ASP A 168 -14.01 -19.12 -17.79
CA ASP A 168 -14.95 -20.17 -17.38
C ASP A 168 -16.18 -19.60 -16.66
#